data_387c4f805025c2f45b1bc18b82dd7fe5
#
_entry.id   387c4f805025c2f45b1bc18b82dd7fe5
#
_cell.length_a   1.000
_cell.length_b   1.000
_cell.length_c   1.000
_cell.angle_alpha   90.00
_cell.angle_beta   90.00
_cell.angle_gamma   90.00
#
_symmetry.space_group_name_H-M   'P 1'
#
loop_
_entity.id
_entity.type
_entity.pdbx_description
1 polymer ?
#
loop_
_entity_poly.entity_id
_entity_poly.type
_entity_poly.pdbx_seq_one_letter_code
_entity_poly.pdbx_strand_id
1 'polypeptide(L)'
;MSEPVEFLDLDDLVDMARILLGDPPPIRDIGLLGSAAARPQTTVGGRDAYPTMWSKAAALLQSVVDNHALVDGNKRLGWLATAVFLEINDASVAGATDDEVFDLVWAIASARSTIEEIAHHLEMMSGRRS
;
A
#
# COMPACT_ATOMS: atom_id res chain seq x y z
N MET A 1 3.63 -25.53 2.22
CA MET A 1 3.94 -24.39 3.12
C MET A 1 4.05 -23.12 2.27
N SER A 2 3.34 -22.09 2.66
CA SER A 2 3.51 -20.81 2.00
C SER A 2 4.80 -20.15 2.49
N GLU A 3 5.46 -19.40 1.62
CA GLU A 3 6.62 -18.62 2.01
C GLU A 3 6.19 -17.46 2.91
N PRO A 4 7.07 -17.04 3.84
CA PRO A 4 6.77 -15.89 4.66
C PRO A 4 6.62 -14.63 3.81
N VAL A 5 5.69 -13.78 4.20
CA VAL A 5 5.46 -12.49 3.53
C VAL A 5 6.62 -11.55 3.84
N GLU A 6 7.14 -10.89 2.82
CA GLU A 6 8.12 -9.84 2.97
C GLU A 6 7.41 -8.50 3.10
N PHE A 7 7.87 -7.67 4.05
CA PHE A 7 7.26 -6.38 4.33
C PHE A 7 8.19 -5.24 3.96
N LEU A 8 7.59 -4.11 3.62
CA LEU A 8 8.32 -2.85 3.47
C LEU A 8 8.45 -2.20 4.84
N ASP A 9 9.60 -1.58 5.11
CA ASP A 9 9.81 -0.82 6.33
C ASP A 9 9.76 0.69 6.06
N LEU A 10 9.98 1.49 7.12
CA LEU A 10 9.98 2.94 6.98
C LEU A 10 11.02 3.44 5.99
N ASP A 11 12.23 2.87 6.01
CA ASP A 11 13.30 3.30 5.12
C ASP A 11 12.92 3.03 3.66
N ASP A 12 12.25 1.92 3.39
CA ASP A 12 11.74 1.62 2.04
C ASP A 12 10.77 2.69 1.56
N LEU A 13 9.82 3.10 2.43
CA LEU A 13 8.84 4.13 2.07
C LEU A 13 9.51 5.49 1.86
N VAL A 14 10.50 5.83 2.68
CA VAL A 14 11.26 7.09 2.51
C VAL A 14 12.01 7.08 1.19
N ASP A 15 12.64 5.97 0.84
CA ASP A 15 13.36 5.85 -0.43
C ASP A 15 12.41 5.97 -1.62
N MET A 16 11.24 5.35 -1.56
CA MET A 16 10.22 5.46 -2.61
C MET A 16 9.71 6.90 -2.74
N ALA A 17 9.47 7.56 -1.60
CA ALA A 17 9.04 8.95 -1.60
C ALA A 17 10.11 9.85 -2.23
N ARG A 18 11.38 9.59 -1.95
CA ARG A 18 12.50 10.34 -2.52
C ARG A 18 12.57 10.19 -4.03
N ILE A 19 12.43 8.96 -4.51
CA ILE A 19 12.46 8.66 -5.95
C ILE A 19 11.28 9.30 -6.66
N LEU A 20 10.09 9.21 -6.06
CA LEU A 20 8.84 9.63 -6.68
C LEU A 20 8.64 11.14 -6.64
N LEU A 21 9.05 11.80 -5.54
CA LEU A 21 8.65 13.16 -5.22
C LEU A 21 9.83 14.14 -5.06
N GLY A 22 11.06 13.63 -5.06
CA GLY A 22 12.26 14.46 -4.94
C GLY A 22 13.00 14.28 -3.62
N ASP A 23 14.21 14.84 -3.55
CA ASP A 23 15.09 14.75 -2.40
C ASP A 23 15.46 16.17 -1.93
N PRO A 24 15.10 16.57 -0.69
CA PRO A 24 14.44 15.75 0.32
C PRO A 24 12.97 15.48 -0.02
N PRO A 25 12.43 14.31 0.36
CA PRO A 25 11.02 14.02 0.11
C PRO A 25 10.13 14.88 1.02
N PRO A 26 8.91 15.23 0.57
CA PRO A 26 8.04 16.15 1.30
C PRO A 26 7.33 15.47 2.48
N ILE A 27 8.09 14.93 3.42
CA ILE A 27 7.54 14.24 4.60
C ILE A 27 7.14 15.27 5.65
N ARG A 28 5.86 15.23 6.04
CA ARG A 28 5.31 16.09 7.08
C ARG A 28 5.40 15.42 8.45
N ASP A 29 5.16 14.11 8.51
CA ASP A 29 5.13 13.34 9.75
C ASP A 29 5.73 11.95 9.53
N ILE A 30 6.97 11.80 9.96
CA ILE A 30 7.71 10.54 9.81
C ILE A 30 7.08 9.40 10.64
N GLY A 31 6.49 9.72 11.79
CA GLY A 31 5.82 8.73 12.63
C GLY A 31 4.61 8.12 11.95
N LEU A 32 3.83 8.93 11.23
CA LEU A 32 2.68 8.44 10.46
C LEU A 32 3.13 7.56 9.30
N LEU A 33 4.26 7.89 8.67
CA LEU A 33 4.80 7.06 7.60
C LEU A 33 5.26 5.70 8.14
N GLY A 34 5.94 5.69 9.29
CA GLY A 34 6.35 4.46 9.97
C GLY A 34 5.16 3.61 10.40
N SER A 35 4.10 4.26 10.88
CA SER A 35 2.86 3.59 11.25
C SER A 35 2.21 2.90 10.05
N ALA A 36 2.22 3.56 8.89
CA ALA A 36 1.70 2.97 7.65
C ALA A 36 2.51 1.74 7.24
N ALA A 37 3.84 1.82 7.32
CA ALA A 37 4.72 0.69 6.99
C ALA A 37 4.45 -0.52 7.90
N ALA A 38 4.17 -0.27 9.17
CA ALA A 38 3.96 -1.33 10.16
C ALA A 38 2.57 -1.95 10.10
N ARG A 39 1.58 -1.25 9.58
CA ARG A 39 0.18 -1.70 9.66
C ARG A 39 -0.07 -3.09 9.07
N PRO A 40 0.52 -3.49 7.93
CA PRO A 40 0.29 -4.84 7.40
C PRO A 40 0.68 -5.97 8.35
N GLN A 41 1.55 -5.70 9.32
CA GLN A 41 2.03 -6.69 10.29
C GLN A 41 1.21 -6.71 11.59
N THR A 42 0.13 -5.95 11.65
CA THR A 42 -0.71 -5.85 12.86
C THR A 42 -1.24 -7.22 13.26
N THR A 43 -1.17 -7.52 14.55
CA THR A 43 -1.77 -8.72 15.12
C THR A 43 -2.80 -8.34 16.18
N VAL A 44 -3.80 -9.20 16.32
CA VAL A 44 -4.83 -9.07 17.36
C VAL A 44 -4.96 -10.46 18.02
N GLY A 45 -4.71 -10.54 19.31
CA GLY A 45 -4.77 -11.81 20.03
C GLY A 45 -3.80 -12.86 19.47
N GLY A 46 -2.63 -12.45 19.00
CA GLY A 46 -1.62 -13.32 18.44
C GLY A 46 -1.88 -13.77 17.01
N ARG A 47 -2.93 -13.27 16.37
CA ARG A 47 -3.27 -13.61 14.99
C ARG A 47 -3.13 -12.38 14.09
N ASP A 48 -2.79 -12.61 12.83
CA ASP A 48 -2.71 -11.53 11.84
C ASP A 48 -4.07 -10.83 11.70
N ALA A 49 -4.09 -9.52 11.87
CA ALA A 49 -5.29 -8.72 11.63
C ALA A 49 -5.65 -8.73 10.14
N TYR A 50 -4.63 -8.84 9.28
CA TYR A 50 -4.78 -8.91 7.82
C TYR A 50 -4.16 -10.24 7.36
N PRO A 51 -4.96 -11.34 7.30
CA PRO A 51 -4.39 -12.68 7.16
C PRO A 51 -3.87 -13.02 5.76
N THR A 52 -4.41 -12.38 4.71
CA THR A 52 -3.97 -12.66 3.34
C THR A 52 -2.99 -11.60 2.86
N MET A 53 -2.20 -11.93 1.84
CA MET A 53 -1.32 -10.95 1.21
C MET A 53 -2.14 -9.77 0.66
N TRP A 54 -3.31 -10.04 0.10
CA TRP A 54 -4.19 -9.00 -0.45
C TRP A 54 -4.70 -8.06 0.64
N SER A 55 -5.08 -8.59 1.81
CA SER A 55 -5.52 -7.76 2.93
C SER A 55 -4.36 -6.96 3.53
N LYS A 56 -3.16 -7.53 3.55
CA LYS A 56 -1.95 -6.81 3.97
C LYS A 56 -1.64 -5.65 3.01
N ALA A 57 -1.71 -5.91 1.72
CA ALA A 57 -1.52 -4.88 0.69
C ALA A 57 -2.58 -3.78 0.81
N ALA A 58 -3.83 -4.16 1.05
CA ALA A 58 -4.93 -3.21 1.23
C ALA A 58 -4.71 -2.32 2.46
N ALA A 59 -4.23 -2.90 3.56
CA ALA A 59 -3.93 -2.15 4.77
C ALA A 59 -2.79 -1.14 4.54
N LEU A 60 -1.76 -1.54 3.80
CA LEU A 60 -0.67 -0.64 3.43
C LEU A 60 -1.18 0.53 2.59
N LEU A 61 -1.92 0.23 1.54
CA LEU A 61 -2.46 1.25 0.63
C LEU A 61 -3.35 2.25 1.38
N GLN A 62 -4.30 1.75 2.15
CA GLN A 62 -5.22 2.60 2.91
C GLN A 62 -4.46 3.49 3.88
N SER A 63 -3.46 2.95 4.59
CA SER A 63 -2.71 3.71 5.57
C SER A 63 -1.88 4.81 4.95
N VAL A 64 -1.17 4.52 3.85
CA VAL A 64 -0.35 5.56 3.19
C VAL A 64 -1.23 6.67 2.65
N VAL A 65 -2.36 6.32 2.03
CA VAL A 65 -3.28 7.32 1.48
C VAL A 65 -3.92 8.16 2.59
N ASP A 66 -4.38 7.53 3.67
CA ASP A 66 -5.20 8.19 4.69
C ASP A 66 -4.42 8.85 5.82
N ASN A 67 -3.19 8.40 6.11
CA ASN A 67 -2.40 8.97 7.21
C ASN A 67 -1.89 10.37 6.93
N HIS A 68 -1.84 10.79 5.67
CA HIS A 68 -1.34 12.11 5.28
C HIS A 68 0.05 12.42 5.84
N ALA A 69 0.94 11.44 5.79
CA ALA A 69 2.32 11.58 6.26
C ALA A 69 3.17 12.52 5.40
N LEU A 70 2.77 12.73 4.15
CA LEU A 70 3.42 13.64 3.22
C LEU A 70 2.61 14.91 3.07
N VAL A 71 3.29 16.01 2.74
CA VAL A 71 2.64 17.28 2.38
C VAL A 71 1.81 17.07 1.10
N ASP A 72 2.35 16.31 0.15
CA ASP A 72 1.71 16.00 -1.11
C ASP A 72 2.24 14.66 -1.62
N GLY A 73 1.48 14.01 -2.49
CA GLY A 73 1.91 12.76 -3.12
C GLY A 73 1.53 11.49 -2.35
N ASN A 74 0.68 11.58 -1.33
CA ASN A 74 0.26 10.42 -0.53
C ASN A 74 -0.38 9.33 -1.39
N LYS A 75 -1.23 9.71 -2.36
CA LYS A 75 -1.88 8.75 -3.24
C LYS A 75 -0.87 8.03 -4.15
N ARG A 76 0.08 8.79 -4.71
CA ARG A 76 1.12 8.23 -5.57
C ARG A 76 2.04 7.30 -4.80
N LEU A 77 2.46 7.70 -3.59
CA LEU A 77 3.29 6.86 -2.76
C LEU A 77 2.53 5.60 -2.33
N GLY A 78 1.27 5.73 -1.97
CA GLY A 78 0.44 4.60 -1.58
C GLY A 78 0.37 3.54 -2.68
N TRP A 79 0.12 3.97 -3.91
CA TRP A 79 0.07 3.03 -5.03
C TRP A 79 1.44 2.39 -5.30
N LEU A 80 2.51 3.18 -5.36
CA LEU A 80 3.86 2.66 -5.60
C LEU A 80 4.25 1.64 -4.54
N ALA A 81 4.05 1.97 -3.27
CA ALA A 81 4.40 1.07 -2.17
C ALA A 81 3.62 -0.24 -2.25
N THR A 82 2.33 -0.16 -2.59
CA THR A 82 1.48 -1.35 -2.72
C THR A 82 1.92 -2.21 -3.88
N ALA A 83 2.21 -1.61 -5.03
CA ALA A 83 2.69 -2.35 -6.20
C ALA A 83 4.02 -3.05 -5.91
N VAL A 84 4.96 -2.36 -5.24
CA VAL A 84 6.25 -2.95 -4.86
C VAL A 84 6.06 -4.07 -3.83
N PHE A 85 5.20 -3.85 -2.83
CA PHE A 85 4.89 -4.88 -1.83
C PHE A 85 4.38 -6.17 -2.51
N LEU A 86 3.47 -6.03 -3.47
CA LEU A 86 2.95 -7.19 -4.19
C LEU A 86 4.04 -7.86 -5.04
N GLU A 87 4.87 -7.07 -5.74
CA GLU A 87 5.94 -7.62 -6.57
C GLU A 87 6.95 -8.43 -5.75
N ILE A 88 7.37 -7.96 -4.59
CA ILE A 88 8.32 -8.69 -3.76
C ILE A 88 7.69 -9.94 -3.12
N ASN A 89 6.37 -10.07 -3.21
CA ASN A 89 5.63 -11.25 -2.73
C ASN A 89 5.02 -12.05 -3.89
N ASP A 90 5.63 -11.97 -5.07
CA ASP A 90 5.30 -12.77 -6.25
C ASP A 90 3.90 -12.50 -6.82
N ALA A 91 3.40 -11.29 -6.66
CA ALA A 91 2.15 -10.86 -7.29
C ALA A 91 2.39 -9.57 -8.07
N SER A 92 1.56 -9.27 -9.05
CA SER A 92 1.73 -8.08 -9.86
C SER A 92 0.39 -7.42 -10.16
N VAL A 93 0.36 -6.10 -10.07
CA VAL A 93 -0.77 -5.28 -10.53
C VAL A 93 -0.39 -4.44 -11.76
N ALA A 94 0.67 -4.84 -12.46
CA ALA A 94 1.16 -4.09 -13.64
C ALA A 94 0.14 -4.03 -14.76
N GLY A 95 -0.81 -4.97 -14.81
CA GLY A 95 -1.89 -4.97 -15.81
C GLY A 95 -3.05 -4.03 -15.49
N ALA A 96 -3.05 -3.37 -14.32
CA ALA A 96 -4.11 -2.41 -13.97
C ALA A 96 -4.01 -1.18 -14.85
N THR A 97 -5.16 -0.68 -15.29
CA THR A 97 -5.19 0.56 -16.09
C THR A 97 -5.05 1.78 -15.16
N ASP A 98 -4.64 2.91 -15.73
CA ASP A 98 -4.54 4.16 -14.98
C ASP A 98 -5.89 4.55 -14.37
N ASP A 99 -6.98 4.35 -15.08
CA ASP A 99 -8.33 4.65 -14.58
C ASP A 99 -8.71 3.77 -13.40
N GLU A 100 -8.37 2.48 -13.45
CA GLU A 100 -8.63 1.57 -12.35
C GLU A 100 -7.87 1.96 -11.09
N VAL A 101 -6.61 2.33 -11.25
CA VAL A 101 -5.76 2.79 -10.14
C VAL A 101 -6.32 4.09 -9.56
N PHE A 102 -6.64 5.04 -10.43
CA PHE A 102 -7.20 6.32 -10.00
C PHE A 102 -8.50 6.11 -9.21
N ASP A 103 -9.42 5.32 -9.73
CA ASP A 103 -10.72 5.09 -9.10
C ASP A 103 -10.55 4.42 -7.73
N LEU A 104 -9.67 3.43 -7.62
CA LEU A 104 -9.41 2.74 -6.37
C LEU A 104 -8.84 3.69 -5.32
N VAL A 105 -7.80 4.44 -5.68
CA VAL A 105 -7.11 5.33 -4.74
C VAL A 105 -8.02 6.49 -4.33
N TRP A 106 -8.82 7.01 -5.27
CA TRP A 106 -9.80 8.06 -4.98
C TRP A 106 -10.89 7.57 -4.01
N ALA A 107 -11.38 6.35 -4.21
CA ALA A 107 -12.37 5.75 -3.32
C ALA A 107 -11.81 5.60 -1.89
N ILE A 108 -10.55 5.20 -1.76
CA ILE A 108 -9.87 5.11 -0.46
C ILE A 108 -9.80 6.50 0.18
N ALA A 109 -9.30 7.49 -0.55
CA ALA A 109 -9.14 8.85 -0.04
C ALA A 109 -10.48 9.49 0.36
N SER A 110 -11.57 9.04 -0.24
CA SER A 110 -12.93 9.49 0.07
C SER A 110 -13.59 8.67 1.18
N ALA A 111 -12.84 7.78 1.84
CA ALA A 111 -13.32 6.91 2.93
C ALA A 111 -14.50 6.01 2.51
N ARG A 112 -14.50 5.55 1.25
CA ARG A 112 -15.60 4.74 0.70
C ARG A 112 -15.24 3.26 0.54
N SER A 113 -14.06 2.83 1.01
CA SER A 113 -13.60 1.47 0.78
C SER A 113 -13.23 0.80 2.09
N THR A 114 -13.68 -0.43 2.26
CA THR A 114 -13.23 -1.30 3.34
C THR A 114 -11.95 -2.00 2.92
N ILE A 115 -11.23 -2.58 3.89
CA ILE A 115 -10.04 -3.40 3.60
C ILE A 115 -10.40 -4.55 2.66
N GLU A 116 -11.54 -5.20 2.89
CA GLU A 116 -11.99 -6.33 2.07
C GLU A 116 -12.25 -5.92 0.62
N GLU A 117 -12.85 -4.75 0.42
CA GLU A 117 -13.10 -4.21 -0.92
C GLU A 117 -11.79 -3.87 -1.64
N ILE A 118 -10.87 -3.21 -0.93
CA ILE A 118 -9.56 -2.86 -1.51
C ILE A 118 -8.80 -4.14 -1.89
N ALA A 119 -8.77 -5.11 -0.99
CA ALA A 119 -8.10 -6.40 -1.22
C ALA A 119 -8.67 -7.11 -2.44
N HIS A 120 -10.00 -7.10 -2.58
CA HIS A 120 -10.66 -7.71 -3.73
C HIS A 120 -10.26 -7.02 -5.05
N HIS A 121 -10.26 -5.70 -5.07
CA HIS A 121 -9.84 -4.94 -6.26
C HIS A 121 -8.38 -5.22 -6.65
N LEU A 122 -7.48 -5.28 -5.66
CA LEU A 122 -6.08 -5.60 -5.92
C LEU A 122 -5.92 -7.00 -6.51
N GLU A 123 -6.64 -7.96 -5.96
CA GLU A 123 -6.60 -9.35 -6.45
C GLU A 123 -7.13 -9.44 -7.88
N MET A 124 -8.20 -8.75 -8.18
CA MET A 124 -8.77 -8.70 -9.53
C MET A 124 -7.78 -8.09 -10.54
N MET A 125 -7.10 -7.02 -10.15
CA MET A 125 -6.08 -6.39 -10.99
C MET A 125 -4.92 -7.32 -11.27
N SER A 126 -4.52 -8.14 -10.28
CA SER A 126 -3.38 -9.04 -10.42
C SER A 126 -3.64 -10.20 -11.37
N GLY A 127 -4.90 -10.51 -11.66
CA GLY A 127 -5.26 -11.56 -12.61
C GLY A 127 -5.05 -11.16 -14.05
N ARG A 128 -4.66 -9.92 -14.33
CA ARG A 128 -4.49 -9.40 -15.69
C ARG A 128 -3.04 -9.40 -16.10
N ARG A 129 -2.83 -9.58 -17.41
CA ARG A 129 -1.50 -9.48 -18.01
C ARG A 129 -1.37 -8.14 -18.72
N SER A 130 -0.26 -7.51 -18.50
CA SER A 130 0.08 -6.27 -19.19
C SER A 130 0.45 -6.53 -20.65
#